data_870c4c182534a58506aeadde8806b449
#
_entry.id   870c4c182534a58506aeadde8806b449
#
_cell.length_a   1.000
_cell.length_b   1.000
_cell.length_c   1.000
_cell.angle_alpha   90.00
_cell.angle_beta   90.00
_cell.angle_gamma   90.00
#
_symmetry.space_group_name_H-M   'P 1'
#
loop_
_entity.id
_entity.type
_entity.pdbx_description
1 polymer ?
#
loop_
_entity_poly.entity_id
_entity_poly.type
_entity_poly.pdbx_seq_one_letter_code
_entity_poly.pdbx_strand_id
1 'polypeptide(L)'
;MRNTTRGSILLGTVLFTGLACRGPAANTGYAGTWVLEADHRPLMVLTLREERGGISGSFATPAWSTSDGARFEDIVGPAEARPVATARVTSTSLRIAVADPDDATTPDEFDLHLAGSNHLSVEMLGSPFPPWTFVRHPEASPPSVPIDWDRGRSYAIAVPTPPANPAMTAIFEADQAEREQGQEEFQKQADVIAVRDAARRAETRRLLDAGELKAGQDYRRAAFIFQHGTTPEDFLLAHTLAMVGLAKGDAESGWIGAASLDRYLRSIGKPVIFGTGFVEANGTLVVEEPFDRGILPEALRRELGVRPVAEWADDYRARVSPQIPPDK
;
A
#
# COMPACT_ATOMS: atom_id res chain seq x y z
N MET A 1 -45.28 74.22 42.74
CA MET A 1 -46.38 73.38 42.24
C MET A 1 -45.92 72.63 41.00
N ARG A 2 -45.70 71.36 41.11
CA ARG A 2 -45.94 70.26 40.19
C ARG A 2 -45.10 69.02 40.62
N ASN A 3 -45.80 68.05 41.18
CA ASN A 3 -45.32 66.72 41.49
C ASN A 3 -45.02 65.99 40.20
N THR A 4 -43.89 65.35 40.17
CA THR A 4 -43.66 64.30 39.19
C THR A 4 -43.14 63.07 39.95
N THR A 5 -43.98 62.05 39.99
CA THR A 5 -43.77 60.74 40.56
C THR A 5 -42.83 59.96 39.58
N ARG A 6 -41.68 59.50 40.07
CA ARG A 6 -40.82 58.57 39.37
C ARG A 6 -41.26 57.12 39.65
N GLY A 7 -41.75 56.43 38.63
CA GLY A 7 -42.00 55.02 38.70
C GLY A 7 -40.69 54.25 38.43
N SER A 8 -40.28 53.43 39.39
CA SER A 8 -39.18 52.50 39.25
C SER A 8 -39.68 51.20 38.57
N ILE A 9 -39.17 50.92 37.39
CA ILE A 9 -39.38 49.62 36.70
C ILE A 9 -38.25 48.68 37.17
N LEU A 10 -38.62 47.66 37.96
CA LEU A 10 -37.73 46.53 38.25
C LEU A 10 -37.62 45.65 37.01
N LEU A 11 -36.47 45.65 36.39
CA LEU A 11 -36.12 44.66 35.35
C LEU A 11 -35.67 43.37 36.05
N GLY A 12 -36.52 42.37 36.08
CA GLY A 12 -36.16 41.03 36.54
C GLY A 12 -35.28 40.32 35.49
N THR A 13 -34.01 40.16 35.83
CA THR A 13 -33.09 39.33 35.02
C THR A 13 -33.39 37.87 35.32
N VAL A 14 -34.05 37.19 34.37
CA VAL A 14 -34.22 35.73 34.42
C VAL A 14 -32.90 35.11 33.89
N LEU A 15 -32.08 34.60 34.82
CA LEU A 15 -30.95 33.75 34.51
C LEU A 15 -31.49 32.39 34.03
N PHE A 16 -31.48 32.15 32.72
CA PHE A 16 -31.59 30.82 32.15
C PHE A 16 -30.27 30.09 32.39
N THR A 17 -30.15 29.32 33.46
CA THR A 17 -29.12 28.30 33.59
C THR A 17 -29.49 27.13 32.72
N GLY A 18 -29.08 27.21 31.45
CA GLY A 18 -29.13 26.06 30.54
C GLY A 18 -28.14 24.99 31.02
N LEU A 19 -28.65 24.00 31.74
CA LEU A 19 -27.93 22.77 32.02
C LEU A 19 -27.82 22.01 30.68
N ALA A 20 -26.79 22.27 29.90
CA ALA A 20 -26.44 21.43 28.78
C ALA A 20 -26.01 20.05 29.33
N CYS A 21 -26.90 19.06 29.30
CA CYS A 21 -26.53 17.66 29.44
C CYS A 21 -25.53 17.33 28.33
N ARG A 22 -24.25 17.48 28.62
CA ARG A 22 -23.18 16.94 27.75
C ARG A 22 -23.18 15.45 28.00
N GLY A 23 -23.60 14.70 26.98
CA GLY A 23 -23.42 13.25 26.93
C GLY A 23 -21.95 12.85 27.11
N PRO A 24 -21.66 11.59 27.42
CA PRO A 24 -20.29 11.11 27.52
C PRO A 24 -19.55 11.44 26.21
N ALA A 25 -18.26 11.81 26.32
CA ALA A 25 -17.40 12.03 25.18
C ALA A 25 -17.49 10.82 24.25
N ALA A 26 -17.82 11.02 22.98
CA ALA A 26 -17.88 9.93 22.03
C ALA A 26 -16.48 9.33 21.94
N ASN A 27 -16.34 8.03 22.23
CA ASN A 27 -15.08 7.33 22.05
C ASN A 27 -14.78 7.27 20.55
N THR A 28 -13.88 8.13 20.07
CA THR A 28 -13.52 8.23 18.66
C THR A 28 -12.57 7.12 18.22
N GLY A 29 -11.97 6.40 19.17
CA GLY A 29 -10.96 5.36 18.93
C GLY A 29 -9.55 5.90 18.68
N TYR A 30 -9.36 7.21 18.57
CA TYR A 30 -8.03 7.80 18.34
C TYR A 30 -7.17 7.89 19.60
N ALA A 31 -7.78 7.94 20.80
CA ALA A 31 -7.04 8.01 22.05
C ALA A 31 -6.09 6.84 22.24
N GLY A 32 -4.88 7.11 22.71
CA GLY A 32 -3.81 6.15 22.94
C GLY A 32 -2.46 6.64 22.48
N THR A 33 -1.46 5.77 22.62
CA THR A 33 -0.11 5.99 22.11
C THR A 33 0.06 5.21 20.81
N TRP A 34 0.56 5.88 19.79
CA TRP A 34 0.79 5.34 18.47
C TRP A 34 2.26 5.51 18.11
N VAL A 35 2.89 4.45 17.61
CA VAL A 35 4.33 4.41 17.37
C VAL A 35 4.61 4.05 15.92
N LEU A 36 5.44 4.86 15.27
CA LEU A 36 6.11 4.50 14.03
C LEU A 36 7.49 3.95 14.39
N GLU A 37 7.77 2.73 13.96
CA GLU A 37 9.07 2.09 14.16
C GLU A 37 9.90 2.08 12.86
N ALA A 38 11.21 2.26 13.03
CA ALA A 38 12.20 2.02 11.99
C ALA A 38 13.19 0.98 12.48
N ASP A 39 13.36 -0.12 11.75
CA ASP A 39 14.15 -1.29 12.15
C ASP A 39 13.83 -1.77 13.58
N HIS A 40 12.53 -1.87 13.92
CA HIS A 40 12.01 -2.27 15.24
C HIS A 40 12.39 -1.34 16.41
N ARG A 41 12.76 -0.10 16.12
CA ARG A 41 13.06 0.94 17.11
C ARG A 41 12.04 2.07 16.99
N PRO A 42 11.49 2.58 18.10
CA PRO A 42 10.58 3.73 18.05
C PRO A 42 11.25 4.94 17.39
N LEU A 43 10.66 5.43 16.30
CA LEU A 43 11.15 6.61 15.57
C LEU A 43 10.30 7.84 15.84
N MET A 44 8.98 7.68 15.78
CA MET A 44 8.01 8.75 16.09
C MET A 44 6.94 8.22 17.02
N VAL A 45 6.49 9.07 17.95
CA VAL A 45 5.47 8.68 18.94
C VAL A 45 4.39 9.75 18.99
N LEU A 46 3.17 9.39 18.62
CA LEU A 46 1.98 10.24 18.71
C LEU A 46 1.12 9.77 19.90
N THR A 47 0.95 10.64 20.89
CA THR A 47 0.08 10.38 22.04
C THR A 47 -1.15 11.25 21.97
N LEU A 48 -2.34 10.65 21.93
CA LEU A 48 -3.63 11.33 21.87
C LEU A 48 -4.47 10.98 23.08
N ARG A 49 -5.16 11.97 23.63
CA ARG A 49 -6.07 11.86 24.77
C ARG A 49 -7.41 12.51 24.44
N GLU A 50 -8.47 11.80 24.76
CA GLU A 50 -9.82 12.36 24.68
C GLU A 50 -10.17 13.06 25.99
N GLU A 51 -10.49 14.33 25.91
CA GLU A 51 -10.86 15.18 27.03
C GLU A 51 -12.25 15.79 26.80
N ARG A 52 -12.86 16.36 27.84
CA ARG A 52 -14.22 16.94 27.75
C ARG A 52 -14.36 18.05 26.69
N GLY A 53 -13.28 18.52 26.11
CA GLY A 53 -13.27 19.63 25.15
C GLY A 53 -12.86 19.19 23.72
N GLY A 54 -12.48 17.94 23.53
CA GLY A 54 -11.94 17.44 22.26
C GLY A 54 -10.78 16.48 22.45
N ILE A 55 -9.89 16.45 21.48
CA ILE A 55 -8.67 15.64 21.49
C ILE A 55 -7.48 16.57 21.75
N SER A 56 -6.63 16.17 22.69
CA SER A 56 -5.33 16.79 22.99
C SER A 56 -4.22 15.76 22.84
N GLY A 57 -2.97 16.18 22.80
CA GLY A 57 -1.87 15.24 22.71
C GLY A 57 -0.52 15.87 22.38
N SER A 58 0.43 15.01 22.05
CA SER A 58 1.77 15.40 21.62
C SER A 58 2.28 14.46 20.53
N PHE A 59 3.12 14.99 19.66
CA PHE A 59 3.80 14.25 18.62
C PHE A 59 5.32 14.39 18.81
N ALA A 60 5.97 13.31 19.22
CA ALA A 60 7.42 13.25 19.37
C ALA A 60 8.04 12.75 18.04
N THR A 61 8.88 13.58 17.44
CA THR A 61 9.62 13.28 16.22
C THR A 61 11.10 13.55 16.43
N PRO A 62 12.04 12.92 15.72
CA PRO A 62 13.45 13.33 15.72
C PRO A 62 13.59 14.82 15.43
N ALA A 63 14.64 15.45 15.95
CA ALA A 63 14.92 16.85 15.66
C ALA A 63 15.19 17.10 14.17
N TRP A 64 15.78 16.10 13.52
CA TRP A 64 16.01 16.10 12.07
C TRP A 64 16.03 14.67 11.53
N SER A 65 15.53 14.48 10.32
CA SER A 65 15.70 13.25 9.54
C SER A 65 15.41 13.53 8.06
N THR A 66 15.99 12.73 7.18
CA THR A 66 15.59 12.67 5.77
C THR A 66 14.78 11.41 5.52
N SER A 67 13.85 11.43 4.56
CA SER A 67 13.03 10.28 4.23
C SER A 67 12.66 10.27 2.75
N ASP A 68 12.52 9.07 2.20
CA ASP A 68 11.88 8.82 0.90
C ASP A 68 10.43 8.30 1.03
N GLY A 69 9.91 8.32 2.27
CA GLY A 69 8.58 7.81 2.62
C GLY A 69 8.58 6.37 3.12
N ALA A 70 9.60 5.56 2.81
CA ALA A 70 9.73 4.17 3.23
C ALA A 70 10.96 3.94 4.14
N ARG A 71 11.96 4.82 4.05
CA ARG A 71 13.21 4.74 4.79
C ARG A 71 13.53 6.10 5.40
N PHE A 72 14.25 6.07 6.52
CA PHE A 72 14.74 7.25 7.21
C PHE A 72 16.27 7.21 7.33
N GLU A 73 16.90 8.33 7.04
CA GLU A 73 18.34 8.53 7.09
C GLU A 73 18.66 9.80 7.87
N ASP A 74 19.94 9.99 8.22
CA ASP A 74 20.43 11.19 8.93
C ASP A 74 19.60 11.55 10.17
N ILE A 75 19.11 10.53 10.89
CA ILE A 75 18.27 10.73 12.06
C ILE A 75 19.08 11.38 13.16
N VAL A 76 18.64 12.54 13.63
CA VAL A 76 19.27 13.31 14.71
C VAL A 76 18.28 13.46 15.85
N GLY A 77 18.66 13.02 17.06
CA GLY A 77 17.84 13.13 18.26
C GLY A 77 18.42 14.06 19.29
N PRO A 78 17.76 14.34 20.42
CA PRO A 78 16.59 13.61 20.92
C PRO A 78 15.31 13.98 20.19
N ALA A 79 14.30 13.11 20.29
CA ALA A 79 12.96 13.45 19.82
C ALA A 79 12.34 14.50 20.74
N GLU A 80 11.79 15.55 20.15
CA GLU A 80 11.04 16.58 20.84
C GLU A 80 9.55 16.29 20.76
N ALA A 81 8.89 16.25 21.92
CA ALA A 81 7.45 16.09 22.00
C ALA A 81 6.77 17.45 21.78
N ARG A 82 6.29 17.69 20.57
CA ARG A 82 5.57 18.91 20.20
C ARG A 82 4.08 18.77 20.52
N PRO A 83 3.44 19.78 21.09
CA PRO A 83 2.01 19.70 21.42
C PRO A 83 1.14 19.70 20.16
N VAL A 84 0.04 18.95 20.21
CA VAL A 84 -1.05 19.06 19.25
C VAL A 84 -1.77 20.39 19.53
N ALA A 85 -1.56 21.37 18.65
CA ALA A 85 -2.13 22.71 18.78
C ALA A 85 -3.63 22.72 18.48
N THR A 86 -4.06 21.97 17.48
CA THR A 86 -5.49 21.79 17.15
C THR A 86 -5.77 20.35 16.77
N ALA A 87 -7.01 19.90 17.07
CA ALA A 87 -7.50 18.59 16.66
C ALA A 87 -8.98 18.70 16.24
N ARG A 88 -9.31 18.21 15.05
CA ARG A 88 -10.66 18.27 14.49
C ARG A 88 -11.06 16.91 13.94
N VAL A 89 -12.06 16.31 14.56
CA VAL A 89 -12.69 15.08 14.05
C VAL A 89 -13.56 15.43 12.83
N THR A 90 -13.38 14.72 11.72
CA THR A 90 -14.21 14.77 10.52
C THR A 90 -15.14 13.56 10.47
N SER A 91 -15.86 13.34 9.39
CA SER A 91 -16.68 12.13 9.20
C SER A 91 -15.84 10.86 9.01
N THR A 92 -14.60 10.97 8.57
CA THR A 92 -13.76 9.84 8.15
C THR A 92 -12.35 9.85 8.77
N SER A 93 -11.93 10.96 9.37
CA SER A 93 -10.56 11.16 9.85
C SER A 93 -10.49 12.07 11.08
N LEU A 94 -9.31 12.14 11.67
CA LEU A 94 -8.92 13.15 12.64
C LEU A 94 -7.81 14.00 12.04
N ARG A 95 -8.08 15.29 11.83
CA ARG A 95 -7.05 16.24 11.41
C ARG A 95 -6.43 16.88 12.63
N ILE A 96 -5.10 16.88 12.70
CA ILE A 96 -4.34 17.56 13.77
C ILE A 96 -3.35 18.56 13.16
N ALA A 97 -3.08 19.63 13.92
CA ALA A 97 -1.96 20.52 13.66
C ALA A 97 -0.98 20.42 14.85
N VAL A 98 0.28 20.23 14.54
CA VAL A 98 1.37 20.13 15.52
C VAL A 98 2.22 21.39 15.41
N ALA A 99 2.49 22.04 16.56
CA ALA A 99 3.27 23.26 16.56
C ALA A 99 4.68 23.04 16.00
N ASP A 100 5.12 23.90 15.09
CA ASP A 100 6.50 23.93 14.64
C ASP A 100 7.32 24.75 15.66
N PRO A 101 8.44 24.23 16.20
CA PRO A 101 9.26 24.96 17.16
C PRO A 101 9.96 26.17 16.53
N ASP A 102 10.24 26.11 15.23
CA ASP A 102 10.98 27.17 14.52
C ASP A 102 10.03 28.18 13.85
N ASP A 103 8.78 27.78 13.55
CA ASP A 103 7.74 28.65 12.99
C ASP A 103 6.34 28.42 13.60
N ALA A 104 6.04 29.16 14.63
CA ALA A 104 4.73 29.08 15.29
C ALA A 104 3.54 29.49 14.40
N THR A 105 3.79 30.07 13.23
CA THR A 105 2.75 30.53 12.30
C THR A 105 2.35 29.47 11.27
N THR A 106 3.19 28.45 11.07
CA THR A 106 2.97 27.40 10.06
C THR A 106 3.10 26.01 10.71
N PRO A 107 2.07 25.54 11.42
CA PRO A 107 2.11 24.22 12.05
C PRO A 107 2.13 23.12 11.00
N ASP A 108 2.77 22.00 11.33
CA ASP A 108 2.67 20.77 10.56
C ASP A 108 1.24 20.21 10.66
N GLU A 109 0.57 20.00 9.54
CA GLU A 109 -0.78 19.42 9.51
C GLU A 109 -0.74 17.94 9.09
N PHE A 110 -1.52 17.13 9.83
CA PHE A 110 -1.64 15.70 9.56
C PHE A 110 -3.11 15.29 9.48
N ASP A 111 -3.42 14.38 8.56
CA ASP A 111 -4.70 13.70 8.47
C ASP A 111 -4.54 12.23 8.91
N LEU A 112 -5.33 11.82 9.90
CA LEU A 112 -5.22 10.57 10.61
C LEU A 112 -6.43 9.69 10.32
N HIS A 113 -6.21 8.46 9.84
CA HIS A 113 -7.26 7.49 9.56
C HIS A 113 -7.05 6.20 10.34
N LEU A 114 -8.05 5.78 11.12
CA LEU A 114 -8.00 4.49 11.79
C LEU A 114 -8.12 3.35 10.78
N ALA A 115 -7.16 2.44 10.81
CA ALA A 115 -7.15 1.19 10.06
C ALA A 115 -7.35 0.01 11.03
N GLY A 116 -8.58 -0.12 11.54
CA GLY A 116 -8.92 -1.02 12.64
C GLY A 116 -8.57 -0.45 14.01
N SER A 117 -8.45 -1.32 15.02
CA SER A 117 -8.21 -0.91 16.42
C SER A 117 -6.75 -0.58 16.72
N ASN A 118 -5.81 -1.14 15.94
CA ASN A 118 -4.38 -1.14 16.27
C ASN A 118 -3.48 -0.44 15.26
N HIS A 119 -4.02 0.06 14.16
CA HIS A 119 -3.24 0.78 13.15
C HIS A 119 -3.84 2.15 12.89
N LEU A 120 -2.97 3.14 12.71
CA LEU A 120 -3.30 4.51 12.40
C LEU A 120 -2.49 4.95 11.18
N SER A 121 -3.17 5.26 10.08
CA SER A 121 -2.56 5.89 8.92
C SER A 121 -2.41 7.37 9.21
N VAL A 122 -1.21 7.90 9.07
CA VAL A 122 -0.85 9.30 9.35
C VAL A 122 -0.26 9.91 8.07
N GLU A 123 -1.01 10.81 7.47
CA GLU A 123 -0.61 11.55 6.27
C GLU A 123 -0.18 12.97 6.66
N MET A 124 1.04 13.36 6.29
CA MET A 124 1.51 14.74 6.43
C MET A 124 1.01 15.54 5.23
N LEU A 125 0.14 16.52 5.49
CA LEU A 125 -0.47 17.31 4.43
C LEU A 125 0.56 18.21 3.74
N GLY A 126 0.52 18.22 2.41
CA GLY A 126 1.49 18.96 1.59
C GLY A 126 2.82 18.23 1.38
N SER A 127 3.00 17.03 1.98
CA SER A 127 4.16 16.17 1.73
C SER A 127 3.93 15.29 0.47
N PRO A 128 4.96 15.01 -0.33
CA PRO A 128 4.89 14.07 -1.44
C PRO A 128 4.94 12.60 -0.99
N PHE A 129 5.14 12.34 0.30
CA PHE A 129 5.31 10.98 0.81
C PHE A 129 3.96 10.29 1.04
N PRO A 130 3.92 8.95 0.87
CA PRO A 130 2.73 8.19 1.24
C PRO A 130 2.48 8.25 2.75
N PRO A 131 1.23 8.04 3.20
CA PRO A 131 0.92 8.00 4.63
C PRO A 131 1.75 6.93 5.35
N TRP A 132 2.22 7.26 6.55
CA TRP A 132 2.90 6.33 7.43
C TRP A 132 1.88 5.54 8.26
N THR A 133 2.20 4.28 8.57
CA THR A 133 1.37 3.47 9.44
C THR A 133 1.97 3.36 10.82
N PHE A 134 1.30 3.95 11.78
CA PHE A 134 1.61 3.84 13.20
C PHE A 134 0.87 2.66 13.82
N VAL A 135 1.50 1.99 14.76
CA VAL A 135 0.91 0.87 15.50
C VAL A 135 0.58 1.31 16.92
N ARG A 136 -0.56 0.87 17.44
CA ARG A 136 -0.97 1.17 18.81
C ARG A 136 -0.02 0.53 19.80
N HIS A 137 0.57 1.33 20.68
CA HIS A 137 1.42 0.85 21.75
C HIS A 137 0.55 0.31 22.90
N PRO A 138 0.83 -0.91 23.40
CA PRO A 138 -0.03 -1.53 24.39
C PRO A 138 0.16 -1.01 25.81
N GLU A 139 1.30 -0.38 26.09
CA GLU A 139 1.64 0.11 27.42
C GLU A 139 1.08 1.52 27.69
N ALA A 140 0.82 1.82 28.96
CA ALA A 140 0.30 3.10 29.39
C ALA A 140 1.32 4.24 29.23
N SER A 141 2.62 3.94 29.26
CA SER A 141 3.70 4.93 29.08
C SER A 141 4.22 4.90 27.65
N PRO A 142 4.35 6.07 26.99
CA PRO A 142 4.95 6.15 25.68
C PRO A 142 6.38 5.61 25.69
N PRO A 143 6.82 4.89 24.65
CA PRO A 143 8.20 4.46 24.53
C PRO A 143 9.12 5.65 24.28
N SER A 144 10.36 5.56 24.76
CA SER A 144 11.39 6.57 24.45
C SER A 144 11.87 6.39 23.02
N VAL A 145 12.01 7.49 22.30
CA VAL A 145 12.70 7.49 21.01
C VAL A 145 14.20 7.46 21.28
N PRO A 146 14.97 6.50 20.70
CA PRO A 146 16.40 6.43 20.85
C PRO A 146 17.12 7.69 20.34
N ILE A 147 18.30 7.95 20.87
CA ILE A 147 19.18 9.06 20.44
C ILE A 147 20.44 8.59 19.71
N ASP A 148 20.71 7.28 19.74
CA ASP A 148 21.90 6.63 19.22
C ASP A 148 21.69 6.10 17.79
N TRP A 149 21.13 6.94 16.93
CA TRP A 149 20.97 6.64 15.52
C TRP A 149 22.31 6.77 14.77
N ASP A 150 22.63 5.79 13.95
CA ASP A 150 23.80 5.85 13.06
C ASP A 150 23.44 6.69 11.82
N ARG A 151 24.11 7.83 11.66
CA ARG A 151 23.89 8.75 10.53
C ARG A 151 24.29 8.19 9.18
N GLY A 152 25.13 7.16 9.14
CA GLY A 152 25.52 6.51 7.89
C GLY A 152 24.60 5.37 7.47
N ARG A 153 23.52 5.15 8.22
CA ARG A 153 22.60 4.02 8.02
C ARG A 153 21.22 4.49 7.61
N SER A 154 20.63 3.74 6.68
CA SER A 154 19.23 3.87 6.30
C SER A 154 18.37 2.88 7.10
N TYR A 155 17.31 3.37 7.73
CA TYR A 155 16.39 2.62 8.59
C TYR A 155 15.05 2.45 7.91
N ALA A 156 14.59 1.21 7.73
CA ALA A 156 13.31 0.94 7.10
C ALA A 156 12.15 1.02 8.10
N ILE A 157 11.05 1.68 7.72
CA ILE A 157 9.82 1.63 8.51
C ILE A 157 9.10 0.32 8.23
N ALA A 158 8.52 -0.27 9.28
CA ALA A 158 7.62 -1.41 9.12
C ALA A 158 6.31 -0.91 8.48
N VAL A 159 6.12 -1.24 7.22
CA VAL A 159 4.83 -1.03 6.55
C VAL A 159 3.99 -2.28 6.80
N PRO A 160 2.92 -2.23 7.60
CA PRO A 160 2.03 -3.37 7.76
C PRO A 160 1.47 -3.79 6.40
N THR A 161 1.79 -5.00 6.00
CA THR A 161 1.21 -5.56 4.78
C THR A 161 -0.24 -5.95 5.08
N PRO A 162 -1.23 -5.36 4.43
CA PRO A 162 -2.61 -5.77 4.59
C PRO A 162 -2.77 -7.26 4.28
N PRO A 163 -3.69 -7.96 4.93
CA PRO A 163 -3.99 -9.34 4.56
C PRO A 163 -4.52 -9.38 3.12
N ALA A 164 -4.21 -10.48 2.42
CA ALA A 164 -4.72 -10.71 1.08
C ALA A 164 -6.24 -10.75 1.06
N ASN A 165 -6.83 -10.20 0.00
CA ASN A 165 -8.26 -10.28 -0.24
C ASN A 165 -8.67 -11.74 -0.53
N PRO A 166 -9.58 -12.35 0.27
CA PRO A 166 -9.95 -13.76 0.08
C PRO A 166 -10.62 -14.04 -1.27
N ALA A 167 -11.45 -13.11 -1.77
CA ALA A 167 -12.12 -13.27 -3.07
C ALA A 167 -11.10 -13.23 -4.21
N MET A 168 -10.13 -12.30 -4.18
CA MET A 168 -9.06 -12.26 -5.17
C MET A 168 -8.18 -13.51 -5.12
N THR A 169 -7.92 -14.03 -3.92
CA THR A 169 -7.20 -15.30 -3.74
C THR A 169 -7.93 -16.45 -4.43
N ALA A 170 -9.22 -16.61 -4.15
CA ALA A 170 -10.02 -17.69 -4.74
C ALA A 170 -10.12 -17.59 -6.27
N ILE A 171 -10.26 -16.37 -6.82
CA ILE A 171 -10.25 -16.13 -8.28
C ILE A 171 -8.94 -16.59 -8.89
N PHE A 172 -7.81 -16.22 -8.28
CA PHE A 172 -6.48 -16.58 -8.78
C PHE A 172 -6.21 -18.09 -8.67
N GLU A 173 -6.53 -18.71 -7.54
CA GLU A 173 -6.36 -20.16 -7.35
C GLU A 173 -7.18 -20.98 -8.37
N ALA A 174 -8.42 -20.59 -8.63
CA ALA A 174 -9.25 -21.23 -9.63
C ALA A 174 -8.70 -21.05 -11.06
N ASP A 175 -8.10 -19.89 -11.35
CA ASP A 175 -7.45 -19.61 -12.63
C ASP A 175 -6.20 -20.48 -12.82
N GLN A 176 -5.34 -20.58 -11.82
CA GLN A 176 -4.11 -21.37 -11.90
C GLN A 176 -4.38 -22.87 -11.98
N ALA A 177 -5.34 -23.38 -11.19
CA ALA A 177 -5.72 -24.79 -11.21
C ALA A 177 -6.18 -25.27 -12.59
N GLU A 178 -6.86 -24.44 -13.39
CA GLU A 178 -7.23 -24.78 -14.76
C GLU A 178 -6.01 -24.87 -15.69
N ARG A 179 -4.96 -24.11 -15.44
CA ARG A 179 -3.74 -24.08 -16.26
C ARG A 179 -2.74 -25.17 -15.90
N GLU A 180 -2.82 -25.71 -14.69
CA GLU A 180 -2.00 -26.83 -14.22
C GLU A 180 -2.45 -28.20 -14.78
N GLN A 181 -3.64 -28.29 -15.38
CA GLN A 181 -4.18 -29.54 -15.95
C GLN A 181 -3.39 -30.09 -17.16
N GLY A 182 -2.42 -29.33 -17.65
CA GLY A 182 -1.61 -29.64 -18.80
C GLY A 182 -2.21 -29.13 -20.11
N GLN A 183 -1.34 -28.95 -21.10
CA GLN A 183 -1.67 -28.25 -22.35
C GLN A 183 -2.76 -28.97 -23.17
N GLU A 184 -2.79 -30.27 -23.20
CA GLU A 184 -3.79 -31.04 -23.98
C GLU A 184 -5.20 -30.86 -23.37
N GLU A 185 -5.34 -30.99 -22.08
CA GLU A 185 -6.62 -30.84 -21.41
C GLU A 185 -7.10 -29.38 -21.44
N PHE A 186 -6.18 -28.43 -21.29
CA PHE A 186 -6.46 -27.01 -21.46
C PHE A 186 -7.02 -26.68 -22.85
N GLN A 187 -6.42 -27.24 -23.93
CA GLN A 187 -6.89 -27.02 -25.29
C GLN A 187 -8.29 -27.59 -25.54
N LYS A 188 -8.62 -28.78 -24.97
CA LYS A 188 -9.97 -29.36 -25.06
C LYS A 188 -11.05 -28.48 -24.46
N GLN A 189 -10.71 -27.70 -23.47
CA GLN A 189 -11.62 -26.85 -22.69
C GLN A 189 -11.48 -25.36 -23.04
N ALA A 190 -10.71 -24.98 -24.06
CA ALA A 190 -10.34 -23.60 -24.36
C ALA A 190 -11.53 -22.63 -24.41
N ASP A 191 -12.65 -23.01 -25.05
CA ASP A 191 -13.84 -22.16 -25.14
C ASP A 191 -14.49 -21.94 -23.77
N VAL A 192 -14.54 -22.98 -22.94
CA VAL A 192 -15.12 -22.90 -21.60
C VAL A 192 -14.22 -22.06 -20.69
N ILE A 193 -12.91 -22.24 -20.80
CA ILE A 193 -11.92 -21.45 -20.05
C ILE A 193 -11.99 -19.98 -20.45
N ALA A 194 -12.14 -19.66 -21.74
CA ALA A 194 -12.30 -18.29 -22.20
C ALA A 194 -13.51 -17.57 -21.57
N VAL A 195 -14.64 -18.27 -21.43
CA VAL A 195 -15.84 -17.73 -20.75
C VAL A 195 -15.56 -17.50 -19.26
N ARG A 196 -14.88 -18.44 -18.60
CA ARG A 196 -14.50 -18.31 -17.18
C ARG A 196 -13.50 -17.18 -16.97
N ASP A 197 -12.52 -17.04 -17.85
CA ASP A 197 -11.55 -15.95 -17.81
C ASP A 197 -12.23 -14.59 -17.96
N ALA A 198 -13.21 -14.46 -18.82
CA ALA A 198 -14.01 -13.24 -18.95
C ALA A 198 -14.76 -12.93 -17.64
N ALA A 199 -15.36 -13.93 -17.00
CA ALA A 199 -16.07 -13.77 -15.73
C ALA A 199 -15.10 -13.39 -14.59
N ARG A 200 -13.90 -14.03 -14.52
CA ARG A 200 -12.85 -13.69 -13.55
C ARG A 200 -12.37 -12.24 -13.72
N ARG A 201 -12.14 -11.79 -14.97
CA ARG A 201 -11.78 -10.38 -15.23
C ARG A 201 -12.88 -9.42 -14.79
N ALA A 202 -14.13 -9.74 -15.03
CA ALA A 202 -15.25 -8.89 -14.61
C ALA A 202 -15.32 -8.75 -13.07
N GLU A 203 -15.19 -9.87 -12.34
CA GLU A 203 -15.20 -9.85 -10.88
C GLU A 203 -13.94 -9.15 -10.31
N THR A 204 -12.76 -9.41 -10.89
CA THR A 204 -11.53 -8.69 -10.49
C THR A 204 -11.67 -7.18 -10.72
N ARG A 205 -12.31 -6.76 -11.83
CA ARG A 205 -12.60 -5.34 -12.09
C ARG A 205 -13.52 -4.76 -11.01
N ARG A 206 -14.55 -5.48 -10.61
CA ARG A 206 -15.45 -5.05 -9.53
C ARG A 206 -14.68 -4.84 -8.21
N LEU A 207 -13.79 -5.77 -7.84
CA LEU A 207 -12.95 -5.64 -6.63
C LEU A 207 -12.02 -4.42 -6.70
N LEU A 208 -11.44 -4.15 -7.88
CA LEU A 208 -10.59 -2.98 -8.13
C LEU A 208 -11.38 -1.68 -7.98
N ASP A 209 -12.53 -1.57 -8.65
CA ASP A 209 -13.38 -0.37 -8.67
C ASP A 209 -13.95 -0.07 -7.27
N ALA A 210 -14.23 -1.11 -6.48
CA ALA A 210 -14.64 -1.00 -5.08
C ALA A 210 -13.47 -0.69 -4.12
N GLY A 211 -12.23 -0.68 -4.60
CA GLY A 211 -11.05 -0.46 -3.77
C GLY A 211 -10.84 -1.55 -2.72
N GLU A 212 -11.30 -2.79 -2.98
CA GLU A 212 -11.19 -3.91 -2.05
C GLU A 212 -9.80 -4.58 -2.06
N LEU A 213 -8.98 -4.37 -3.10
CA LEU A 213 -7.61 -4.87 -3.19
C LEU A 213 -6.67 -3.93 -2.43
N LYS A 214 -5.92 -4.46 -1.45
CA LYS A 214 -5.06 -3.67 -0.57
C LYS A 214 -3.61 -4.17 -0.52
N ALA A 215 -3.41 -5.49 -0.47
CA ALA A 215 -2.09 -6.11 -0.41
C ALA A 215 -1.40 -6.11 -1.77
N GLY A 216 -0.06 -6.03 -1.80
CA GLY A 216 0.70 -6.13 -3.05
C GLY A 216 0.38 -7.41 -3.83
N GLN A 217 0.26 -8.53 -3.13
CA GLN A 217 -0.12 -9.82 -3.73
C GLN A 217 -1.53 -9.84 -4.36
N ASP A 218 -2.47 -8.98 -3.91
CA ASP A 218 -3.79 -8.88 -4.56
C ASP A 218 -3.64 -8.30 -5.96
N TYR A 219 -2.81 -7.27 -6.10
CA TYR A 219 -2.52 -6.65 -7.39
C TYR A 219 -1.74 -7.57 -8.32
N ARG A 220 -0.79 -8.37 -7.78
CA ARG A 220 -0.12 -9.42 -8.56
C ARG A 220 -1.11 -10.44 -9.11
N ARG A 221 -2.00 -10.98 -8.25
CA ARG A 221 -3.03 -11.93 -8.65
C ARG A 221 -3.98 -11.34 -9.69
N ALA A 222 -4.40 -10.10 -9.51
CA ALA A 222 -5.21 -9.38 -10.49
C ALA A 222 -4.46 -9.22 -11.82
N ALA A 223 -3.16 -8.96 -11.81
CA ALA A 223 -2.33 -8.88 -13.01
C ALA A 223 -2.34 -10.21 -13.79
N PHE A 224 -2.24 -11.35 -13.13
CA PHE A 224 -2.37 -12.66 -13.78
C PHE A 224 -3.74 -12.84 -14.47
N ILE A 225 -4.83 -12.41 -13.83
CA ILE A 225 -6.18 -12.53 -14.41
C ILE A 225 -6.30 -11.66 -15.67
N PHE A 226 -5.81 -10.42 -15.64
CA PHE A 226 -5.87 -9.54 -16.81
C PHE A 226 -4.85 -9.92 -17.89
N GLN A 227 -3.75 -10.58 -17.55
CA GLN A 227 -2.81 -11.15 -18.56
C GLN A 227 -3.48 -12.22 -19.44
N HIS A 228 -4.53 -12.87 -18.96
CA HIS A 228 -5.35 -13.81 -19.73
C HIS A 228 -6.47 -13.12 -20.51
N GLY A 229 -6.38 -11.80 -20.66
CA GLY A 229 -7.24 -11.00 -21.52
C GLY A 229 -6.97 -11.21 -23.00
N THR A 230 -7.74 -10.52 -23.82
CA THR A 230 -7.67 -10.63 -25.28
C THR A 230 -7.38 -9.30 -25.97
N THR A 231 -7.33 -8.21 -25.22
CA THR A 231 -7.15 -6.86 -25.76
C THR A 231 -5.83 -6.24 -25.28
N PRO A 232 -5.25 -5.29 -26.04
CA PRO A 232 -4.08 -4.55 -25.58
C PRO A 232 -4.32 -3.86 -24.22
N GLU A 233 -5.54 -3.37 -23.98
CA GLU A 233 -5.91 -2.69 -22.74
C GLU A 233 -5.87 -3.66 -21.54
N ASP A 234 -6.28 -4.92 -21.72
CA ASP A 234 -6.17 -5.94 -20.67
C ASP A 234 -4.70 -6.17 -20.27
N PHE A 235 -3.81 -6.31 -21.26
CA PHE A 235 -2.38 -6.53 -21.02
C PHE A 235 -1.71 -5.31 -20.36
N LEU A 236 -2.06 -4.11 -20.82
CA LEU A 236 -1.54 -2.87 -20.22
C LEU A 236 -2.04 -2.68 -18.78
N LEU A 237 -3.29 -3.03 -18.51
CA LEU A 237 -3.82 -3.04 -17.13
C LEU A 237 -3.10 -4.08 -16.28
N ALA A 238 -2.86 -5.28 -16.78
CA ALA A 238 -2.09 -6.30 -16.08
C ALA A 238 -0.70 -5.81 -15.69
N HIS A 239 0.01 -5.15 -16.62
CA HIS A 239 1.30 -4.52 -16.34
C HIS A 239 1.18 -3.46 -15.25
N THR A 240 0.19 -2.56 -15.34
CA THR A 240 -0.04 -1.51 -14.35
C THR A 240 -0.32 -2.08 -12.96
N LEU A 241 -1.14 -3.12 -12.86
CA LEU A 241 -1.43 -3.82 -11.61
C LEU A 241 -0.16 -4.44 -11.00
N ALA A 242 0.70 -5.06 -11.83
CA ALA A 242 1.98 -5.59 -11.37
C ALA A 242 2.90 -4.48 -10.82
N MET A 243 2.94 -3.31 -11.47
CA MET A 243 3.69 -2.14 -10.96
C MET A 243 3.17 -1.67 -9.60
N VAL A 244 1.83 -1.67 -9.40
CA VAL A 244 1.23 -1.37 -8.08
C VAL A 244 1.62 -2.44 -7.05
N GLY A 245 1.66 -3.72 -7.45
CA GLY A 245 2.11 -4.81 -6.59
C GLY A 245 3.55 -4.59 -6.09
N LEU A 246 4.46 -4.26 -7.01
CA LEU A 246 5.86 -3.91 -6.67
C LEU A 246 5.93 -2.71 -5.71
N ALA A 247 5.21 -1.63 -6.00
CA ALA A 247 5.17 -0.44 -5.15
C ALA A 247 4.62 -0.72 -3.74
N LYS A 248 3.83 -1.79 -3.59
CA LYS A 248 3.31 -2.29 -2.31
C LYS A 248 4.19 -3.38 -1.68
N GLY A 249 5.41 -3.58 -2.17
CA GLY A 249 6.40 -4.48 -1.60
C GLY A 249 6.26 -5.95 -2.00
N ASP A 250 5.43 -6.29 -2.97
CA ASP A 250 5.33 -7.65 -3.51
C ASP A 250 6.33 -7.86 -4.67
N ALA A 251 7.57 -8.24 -4.32
CA ALA A 251 8.65 -8.42 -5.30
C ALA A 251 8.32 -9.46 -6.38
N GLU A 252 7.46 -10.45 -6.09
CA GLU A 252 7.02 -11.47 -7.05
C GLU A 252 6.18 -10.90 -8.20
N SER A 253 5.68 -9.65 -8.07
CA SER A 253 5.00 -8.93 -9.14
C SER A 253 5.90 -8.60 -10.33
N GLY A 254 7.23 -8.65 -10.18
CA GLY A 254 8.18 -8.27 -11.24
C GLY A 254 8.00 -9.10 -12.51
N TRP A 255 7.95 -10.42 -12.38
CA TRP A 255 7.82 -11.32 -13.53
C TRP A 255 6.52 -11.09 -14.33
N ILE A 256 5.38 -11.01 -13.62
CA ILE A 256 4.09 -10.82 -14.30
C ILE A 256 4.00 -9.43 -14.95
N GLY A 257 4.67 -8.43 -14.36
CA GLY A 257 4.82 -7.10 -14.97
C GLY A 257 5.57 -7.14 -16.29
N ALA A 258 6.70 -7.84 -16.34
CA ALA A 258 7.48 -8.04 -17.56
C ALA A 258 6.68 -8.85 -18.63
N ALA A 259 6.06 -9.94 -18.22
CA ALA A 259 5.28 -10.80 -19.11
C ALA A 259 4.05 -10.08 -19.71
N SER A 260 3.37 -9.27 -18.93
CA SER A 260 2.22 -8.50 -19.40
C SER A 260 2.63 -7.39 -20.36
N LEU A 261 3.78 -6.73 -20.15
CA LEU A 261 4.29 -5.73 -21.09
C LEU A 261 4.71 -6.36 -22.42
N ASP A 262 5.35 -7.51 -22.41
CA ASP A 262 5.67 -8.24 -23.65
C ASP A 262 4.40 -8.60 -24.44
N ARG A 263 3.34 -9.06 -23.74
CA ARG A 263 2.05 -9.34 -24.39
C ARG A 263 1.42 -8.08 -24.98
N TYR A 264 1.48 -6.96 -24.25
CA TYR A 264 0.99 -5.68 -24.75
C TYR A 264 1.75 -5.26 -26.01
N LEU A 265 3.09 -5.26 -25.95
CA LEU A 265 3.92 -4.90 -27.11
C LEU A 265 3.61 -5.75 -28.34
N ARG A 266 3.50 -7.06 -28.15
CA ARG A 266 3.12 -7.99 -29.22
C ARG A 266 1.74 -7.68 -29.80
N SER A 267 0.76 -7.41 -28.95
CA SER A 267 -0.61 -7.13 -29.37
C SER A 267 -0.75 -5.87 -30.22
N ILE A 268 0.21 -4.93 -30.10
CA ILE A 268 0.27 -3.70 -30.92
C ILE A 268 1.34 -3.78 -32.02
N GLY A 269 1.85 -5.00 -32.32
CA GLY A 269 2.81 -5.25 -33.41
C GLY A 269 4.22 -4.71 -33.15
N LYS A 270 4.63 -4.59 -31.89
CA LYS A 270 5.97 -4.16 -31.48
C LYS A 270 6.82 -5.34 -31.01
N PRO A 271 8.16 -5.27 -31.15
CA PRO A 271 9.04 -6.25 -30.55
C PRO A 271 8.87 -6.31 -29.05
N VAL A 272 8.89 -7.54 -28.48
CA VAL A 272 8.97 -7.72 -27.03
C VAL A 272 10.36 -7.32 -26.52
N ILE A 273 10.47 -6.96 -25.24
CA ILE A 273 11.73 -6.45 -24.66
C ILE A 273 12.23 -7.28 -23.49
N PHE A 274 11.38 -8.07 -22.85
CA PHE A 274 11.78 -8.97 -21.76
C PHE A 274 12.04 -10.40 -22.24
N GLY A 275 11.41 -10.82 -23.32
CA GLY A 275 11.52 -12.17 -23.85
C GLY A 275 10.92 -13.23 -22.94
N THR A 276 9.72 -12.96 -22.40
CA THR A 276 9.00 -13.86 -21.49
C THR A 276 8.14 -14.92 -22.20
N GLY A 277 7.88 -14.75 -23.47
CA GLY A 277 7.18 -15.72 -24.31
C GLY A 277 8.16 -16.68 -25.01
N PHE A 278 7.83 -17.98 -25.03
CA PHE A 278 8.64 -19.02 -25.69
C PHE A 278 7.81 -19.82 -26.64
N VAL A 279 8.45 -20.23 -27.72
CA VAL A 279 7.91 -21.19 -28.70
C VAL A 279 8.90 -22.34 -28.90
N GLU A 280 8.38 -23.53 -29.22
CA GLU A 280 9.23 -24.62 -29.59
C GLU A 280 9.61 -24.52 -31.09
N ALA A 281 10.90 -24.50 -31.35
CA ALA A 281 11.46 -24.52 -32.68
C ALA A 281 12.56 -25.59 -32.78
N ASN A 282 12.37 -26.58 -33.62
CA ASN A 282 13.34 -27.68 -33.86
C ASN A 282 13.74 -28.42 -32.56
N GLY A 283 12.78 -28.72 -31.68
CA GLY A 283 13.03 -29.42 -30.40
C GLY A 283 13.73 -28.55 -29.34
N THR A 284 13.80 -27.25 -29.55
CA THR A 284 14.39 -26.30 -28.58
C THR A 284 13.42 -25.17 -28.29
N LEU A 285 13.36 -24.75 -27.03
CA LEU A 285 12.63 -23.54 -26.63
C LEU A 285 13.43 -22.33 -27.06
N VAL A 286 12.80 -21.46 -27.84
CA VAL A 286 13.36 -20.16 -28.25
C VAL A 286 12.41 -19.05 -27.84
N VAL A 287 12.94 -17.86 -27.59
CA VAL A 287 12.09 -16.68 -27.34
C VAL A 287 11.29 -16.37 -28.59
N GLU A 288 10.02 -16.06 -28.38
CA GLU A 288 9.13 -15.69 -29.48
C GLU A 288 9.55 -14.33 -30.07
N GLU A 289 9.73 -14.35 -31.40
CA GLU A 289 10.13 -13.15 -32.16
C GLU A 289 8.90 -12.30 -32.59
N PRO A 290 9.05 -10.98 -32.81
CA PRO A 290 10.29 -10.21 -32.75
C PRO A 290 10.66 -9.81 -31.31
N PHE A 291 11.92 -10.01 -30.95
CA PHE A 291 12.47 -9.67 -29.63
C PHE A 291 13.63 -8.67 -29.76
N ASP A 292 13.49 -7.49 -29.17
CA ASP A 292 14.55 -6.49 -29.11
C ASP A 292 15.50 -6.76 -27.94
N ARG A 293 16.60 -7.42 -28.21
CA ARG A 293 17.64 -7.78 -27.25
C ARG A 293 18.52 -6.61 -26.82
N GLY A 294 18.42 -5.48 -27.51
CA GLY A 294 19.28 -4.31 -27.28
C GLY A 294 18.77 -3.35 -26.21
N ILE A 295 17.47 -3.37 -25.91
CA ILE A 295 16.87 -2.40 -24.99
C ILE A 295 17.23 -2.71 -23.53
N LEU A 296 17.15 -3.97 -23.10
CA LEU A 296 17.32 -4.35 -21.70
C LEU A 296 18.54 -5.23 -21.51
N PRO A 297 19.52 -4.81 -20.69
CA PRO A 297 20.59 -5.67 -20.20
C PRO A 297 20.01 -6.87 -19.44
N GLU A 298 20.69 -8.01 -19.52
CA GLU A 298 20.32 -9.23 -18.81
C GLU A 298 20.17 -9.04 -17.30
N ALA A 299 21.02 -8.19 -16.69
CA ALA A 299 20.95 -7.86 -15.28
C ALA A 299 19.60 -7.27 -14.87
N LEU A 300 19.04 -6.33 -15.66
CA LEU A 300 17.73 -5.74 -15.37
C LEU A 300 16.58 -6.75 -15.49
N ARG A 301 16.69 -7.69 -16.43
CA ARG A 301 15.69 -8.76 -16.57
C ARG A 301 15.68 -9.65 -15.33
N ARG A 302 16.85 -10.00 -14.78
CA ARG A 302 16.99 -10.79 -13.55
C ARG A 302 16.40 -10.11 -12.33
N GLU A 303 16.56 -8.79 -12.19
CA GLU A 303 15.97 -8.01 -11.07
C GLU A 303 14.43 -8.12 -11.06
N LEU A 304 13.80 -8.33 -12.21
CA LEU A 304 12.36 -8.55 -12.31
C LEU A 304 11.97 -10.04 -12.29
N GLY A 305 12.89 -10.93 -11.95
CA GLY A 305 12.64 -12.36 -11.90
C GLY A 305 12.52 -13.03 -13.29
N VAL A 306 12.91 -12.33 -14.38
CA VAL A 306 12.92 -12.89 -15.72
C VAL A 306 14.24 -13.66 -15.92
N ARG A 307 14.14 -14.99 -15.99
CA ARG A 307 15.30 -15.87 -16.16
C ARG A 307 15.94 -15.70 -17.55
N PRO A 308 17.25 -15.84 -17.68
CA PRO A 308 17.94 -15.87 -18.96
C PRO A 308 17.38 -16.94 -19.89
N VAL A 309 17.31 -16.61 -21.17
CA VAL A 309 16.82 -17.54 -22.21
C VAL A 309 17.60 -18.85 -22.22
N ALA A 310 18.91 -18.78 -22.03
CA ALA A 310 19.78 -19.97 -22.01
C ALA A 310 19.39 -20.93 -20.87
N GLU A 311 19.08 -20.43 -19.69
CA GLU A 311 18.66 -21.24 -18.54
C GLU A 311 17.31 -21.94 -18.81
N TRP A 312 16.36 -21.26 -19.46
CA TRP A 312 15.11 -21.88 -19.87
C TRP A 312 15.30 -22.98 -20.91
N ALA A 313 16.14 -22.74 -21.90
CA ALA A 313 16.43 -23.71 -22.94
C ALA A 313 17.12 -24.96 -22.36
N ASP A 314 17.98 -24.81 -21.37
CA ASP A 314 18.65 -25.93 -20.70
C ASP A 314 17.66 -26.76 -19.85
N ASP A 315 16.79 -26.09 -19.06
CA ASP A 315 15.76 -26.79 -18.30
C ASP A 315 14.77 -27.53 -19.21
N TYR A 316 14.38 -26.93 -20.33
CA TYR A 316 13.49 -27.56 -21.30
C TYR A 316 14.15 -28.79 -21.92
N ARG A 317 15.40 -28.67 -22.36
CA ARG A 317 16.16 -29.81 -22.89
C ARG A 317 16.27 -30.95 -21.88
N ALA A 318 16.52 -30.63 -20.62
CA ALA A 318 16.60 -31.61 -19.55
C ALA A 318 15.28 -32.37 -19.32
N ARG A 319 14.14 -31.72 -19.56
CA ARG A 319 12.78 -32.32 -19.39
C ARG A 319 12.34 -33.11 -20.59
N VAL A 320 12.70 -32.68 -21.82
CA VAL A 320 12.22 -33.26 -23.07
C VAL A 320 13.17 -34.32 -23.61
N SER A 321 14.48 -34.27 -23.23
CA SER A 321 15.42 -35.34 -23.62
C SER A 321 14.99 -36.65 -22.95
N PRO A 322 14.67 -37.72 -23.73
CA PRO A 322 14.38 -38.99 -23.13
C PRO A 322 15.60 -39.45 -22.32
N GLN A 323 15.39 -39.90 -21.08
CA GLN A 323 16.42 -40.58 -20.30
C GLN A 323 16.77 -41.85 -21.11
N ILE A 324 17.81 -41.78 -21.90
CA ILE A 324 18.42 -42.99 -22.52
C ILE A 324 19.03 -43.75 -21.34
N PRO A 325 18.50 -44.91 -20.94
CA PRO A 325 19.12 -45.70 -19.89
C PRO A 325 20.54 -46.03 -20.32
N PRO A 326 21.52 -46.00 -19.41
CA PRO A 326 22.88 -46.41 -19.75
C PRO A 326 22.83 -47.85 -20.26
N ASP A 327 23.40 -48.06 -21.44
CA ASP A 327 23.54 -49.38 -22.03
C ASP A 327 24.16 -50.35 -21.00
N LYS A 328 23.46 -51.47 -20.77
CA LYS A 328 23.96 -52.57 -19.93
C LYS A 328 25.00 -53.36 -20.65
#